data_0126c3a5bb24c6be8d21fbf0c7d7a59d
#
_entry.id   0126c3a5bb24c6be8d21fbf0c7d7a59d
#
_cell.length_a   1.000
_cell.length_b   1.000
_cell.length_c   1.000
_cell.angle_alpha   90.00
_cell.angle_beta   90.00
_cell.angle_gamma   90.00
#
_symmetry.space_group_name_H-M   'P 1'
#
loop_
_entity.id
_entity.type
_entity.pdbx_description
1 polymer ?
#
loop_
_entity_poly.entity_id
_entity_poly.type
_entity_poly.pdbx_seq_one_letter_code
_entity_poly.pdbx_strand_id
1 'polypeptide(L)'
;MIRVRAGERRITVSGHAGHAPAGQDIVCAAVSALMYALAGYLEETEQAARSDIRRGYADIEGAGDCGAAFALVRCGMEQLAAAYPGCVEIIGS
;
A
#
# COMPACT_ATOMS: atom_id res chain seq x y z
N MET A 1 8.32 11.51 -0.45
CA MET A 1 6.95 11.37 0.11
C MET A 1 6.23 10.24 -0.61
N ILE A 2 5.77 9.29 0.15
CA ILE A 2 4.90 8.21 -0.35
C ILE A 2 3.47 8.71 -0.30
N ARG A 3 2.78 8.62 -1.43
CA ARG A 3 1.37 9.01 -1.51
C ARG A 3 0.52 7.78 -1.69
N VAL A 4 -0.47 7.63 -0.82
CA VAL A 4 -1.36 6.48 -0.78
C VAL A 4 -2.78 6.92 -1.10
N ARG A 5 -3.39 6.28 -2.08
CA ARG A 5 -4.80 6.51 -2.42
C ARG A 5 -5.52 5.17 -2.27
N ALA A 6 -6.40 5.08 -1.29
CA ALA A 6 -7.06 3.84 -0.92
C ALA A 6 -8.57 3.93 -1.14
N GLY A 7 -9.11 2.98 -1.89
CA GLY A 7 -10.54 2.79 -2.07
C GLY A 7 -10.99 1.46 -1.50
N GLU A 8 -12.22 1.06 -1.77
CA GLU A 8 -12.79 -0.18 -1.23
C GLU A 8 -12.14 -1.43 -1.82
N ARG A 9 -11.74 -1.40 -3.09
CA ARG A 9 -11.17 -2.53 -3.80
C ARG A 9 -9.99 -2.16 -4.67
N ARG A 10 -9.39 -1.00 -4.40
CA ARG A 10 -8.19 -0.56 -5.12
C ARG A 10 -7.34 0.30 -4.20
N ILE A 11 -6.05 0.10 -4.28
CA ILE A 11 -5.08 0.93 -3.57
C ILE A 11 -3.91 1.22 -4.50
N THR A 12 -3.52 2.49 -4.57
CA THR A 12 -2.35 2.90 -5.33
C THR A 12 -1.37 3.60 -4.41
N VAL A 13 -0.09 3.33 -4.61
CA VAL A 13 0.98 3.91 -3.82
C VAL A 13 2.04 4.39 -4.79
N SER A 14 2.53 5.61 -4.59
CA SER A 14 3.58 6.17 -5.42
C SER A 14 4.57 6.98 -4.59
N GLY A 15 5.81 7.02 -5.05
CA GLY A 15 6.87 7.81 -4.45
C GLY A 15 7.76 7.01 -3.51
N HIS A 16 8.64 7.75 -2.84
CA HIS A 16 9.58 7.19 -1.86
C HIS A 16 9.47 7.97 -0.56
N ALA A 17 9.66 7.29 0.55
CA ALA A 17 9.53 7.90 1.87
C ALA A 17 10.56 9.00 2.12
N GLY A 18 11.77 8.84 1.59
CA GLY A 18 12.85 9.77 1.85
C GLY A 18 13.33 9.76 3.30
N HIS A 19 13.00 8.70 4.06
CA HIS A 19 13.35 8.57 5.46
C HIS A 19 14.84 8.23 5.64
N ALA A 20 15.37 7.40 4.72
CA ALA A 20 16.77 6.97 4.73
C ALA A 20 17.18 6.58 3.31
N PRO A 21 18.47 6.34 3.05
CA PRO A 21 18.90 5.84 1.75
C PRO A 21 18.21 4.55 1.37
N ALA A 22 18.13 4.28 0.07
CA ALA A 22 17.52 3.05 -0.46
C ALA A 22 18.15 1.83 0.22
N GLY A 23 17.33 0.85 0.59
CA GLY A 23 17.77 -0.35 1.30
C GLY A 23 17.82 -0.20 2.81
N GLN A 24 17.73 1.03 3.33
CA GLN A 24 17.72 1.31 4.77
C GLN A 24 16.45 2.02 5.21
N ASP A 25 15.55 2.29 4.28
CA ASP A 25 14.30 3.00 4.56
C ASP A 25 13.25 2.05 5.11
N ILE A 26 13.08 2.09 6.43
CA ILE A 26 12.10 1.24 7.12
C ILE A 26 10.67 1.61 6.76
N VAL A 27 10.41 2.85 6.39
CA VAL A 27 9.06 3.29 6.01
C VAL A 27 8.69 2.72 4.66
N CYS A 28 9.60 2.78 3.68
CA CYS A 28 9.39 2.15 2.38
C CYS A 28 9.19 0.65 2.52
N ALA A 29 9.98 0.00 3.39
CA ALA A 29 9.86 -1.43 3.64
C ALA A 29 8.50 -1.78 4.25
N ALA A 30 8.02 -0.98 5.20
CA ALA A 30 6.73 -1.19 5.83
C ALA A 30 5.58 -1.07 4.82
N VAL A 31 5.60 -0.02 4.00
CA VAL A 31 4.59 0.17 2.95
C VAL A 31 4.64 -0.99 1.96
N SER A 32 5.83 -1.40 1.54
CA SER A 32 5.99 -2.52 0.60
C SER A 32 5.45 -3.82 1.19
N ALA A 33 5.71 -4.09 2.46
CA ALA A 33 5.22 -5.29 3.13
C ALA A 33 3.69 -5.34 3.11
N LEU A 34 3.02 -4.21 3.37
CA LEU A 34 1.57 -4.14 3.32
C LEU A 34 1.04 -4.42 1.91
N MET A 35 1.69 -3.85 0.89
CA MET A 35 1.26 -4.05 -0.49
C MET A 35 1.50 -5.48 -0.97
N TYR A 36 2.65 -6.09 -0.63
CA TYR A 36 2.91 -7.48 -0.98
C TYR A 36 1.97 -8.44 -0.26
N ALA A 37 1.66 -8.17 1.01
CA ALA A 37 0.72 -8.99 1.76
C ALA A 37 -0.67 -8.96 1.10
N LEU A 38 -1.12 -7.78 0.69
CA LEU A 38 -2.40 -7.62 0.01
C LEU A 38 -2.41 -8.36 -1.33
N ALA A 39 -1.37 -8.14 -2.14
CA ALA A 39 -1.28 -8.80 -3.45
C ALA A 39 -1.28 -10.32 -3.32
N GLY A 40 -0.50 -10.86 -2.38
CA GLY A 40 -0.42 -12.30 -2.14
C GLY A 40 -1.75 -12.88 -1.67
N TYR A 41 -2.42 -12.19 -0.76
CA TYR A 41 -3.72 -12.62 -0.26
C TYR A 41 -4.78 -12.66 -1.36
N LEU A 42 -4.83 -11.62 -2.18
CA LEU A 42 -5.79 -11.59 -3.29
C LEU A 42 -5.52 -12.68 -4.32
N GLU A 43 -4.24 -12.98 -4.56
CA GLU A 43 -3.87 -14.05 -5.49
C GLU A 43 -4.26 -15.41 -4.93
N GLU A 44 -3.98 -15.69 -3.66
CA GLU A 44 -4.35 -16.92 -3.00
C GLU A 44 -5.86 -17.16 -2.97
N THR A 45 -6.64 -16.10 -2.84
CA THR A 45 -8.09 -16.17 -2.76
C THR A 45 -8.77 -15.97 -4.11
N GLU A 46 -7.99 -15.89 -5.18
CA GLU A 46 -8.48 -15.71 -6.55
C GLU A 46 -9.34 -14.45 -6.69
N GLN A 47 -8.96 -13.40 -5.97
CA GLN A 47 -9.67 -12.11 -5.98
C GLN A 47 -8.84 -10.97 -6.59
N ALA A 48 -7.70 -11.28 -7.19
CA ALA A 48 -6.85 -10.27 -7.81
C ALA A 48 -7.41 -9.88 -9.18
N ALA A 49 -7.69 -8.59 -9.35
CA ALA A 49 -8.08 -8.04 -10.66
C ALA A 49 -6.89 -7.36 -11.33
N ARG A 50 -6.03 -6.71 -10.54
CA ARG A 50 -4.82 -6.04 -11.01
C ARG A 50 -3.77 -6.08 -9.91
N SER A 51 -2.54 -6.36 -10.27
CA SER A 51 -1.42 -6.31 -9.35
C SER A 51 -0.19 -5.86 -10.13
N ASP A 52 0.17 -4.59 -9.98
CA ASP A 52 1.31 -3.97 -10.64
C ASP A 52 2.18 -3.36 -9.54
N ILE A 53 3.23 -4.05 -9.15
CA ILE A 53 4.15 -3.59 -8.11
C ILE A 53 5.53 -3.44 -8.72
N ARG A 54 6.07 -2.24 -8.66
CA ARG A 54 7.41 -1.93 -9.14
C ARG A 54 8.02 -0.86 -8.25
N ARG A 55 9.29 -0.60 -8.45
CA ARG A 55 10.01 0.36 -7.62
C ARG A 55 9.34 1.73 -7.67
N GLY A 56 8.96 2.24 -6.49
CA GLY A 56 8.34 3.55 -6.36
C GLY A 56 6.88 3.64 -6.78
N TYR A 57 6.24 2.49 -7.08
CA TYR A 57 4.85 2.49 -7.52
C TYR A 57 4.20 1.14 -7.28
N ALA A 58 2.95 1.17 -6.85
CA ALA A 58 2.14 -0.04 -6.76
C ALA A 58 0.67 0.30 -7.03
N ASP A 59 0.00 -0.58 -7.74
CA ASP A 59 -1.43 -0.45 -8.07
C ASP A 59 -2.05 -1.83 -7.94
N ILE A 60 -2.89 -2.01 -6.93
CA ILE A 60 -3.55 -3.29 -6.66
C ILE A 60 -5.04 -3.07 -6.66
N GLU A 61 -5.73 -3.89 -7.43
CA GLU A 61 -7.19 -3.87 -7.52
C GLU A 61 -7.71 -5.28 -7.27
N GLY A 62 -8.76 -5.38 -6.47
CA GLY A 62 -9.40 -6.64 -6.17
C GLY A 62 -10.78 -6.76 -6.80
N ALA A 63 -11.26 -7.99 -6.86
CA ALA A 63 -12.60 -8.31 -7.32
C ALA A 63 -13.24 -9.24 -6.30
N GLY A 64 -14.56 -9.16 -6.17
CA GLY A 64 -15.27 -10.00 -5.23
C GLY A 64 -15.29 -9.42 -3.82
N ASP A 65 -15.41 -10.29 -2.83
CA ASP A 65 -15.60 -9.90 -1.42
C ASP A 65 -14.23 -9.75 -0.73
N CYS A 66 -13.51 -8.69 -1.08
CA CYS A 66 -12.18 -8.43 -0.56
C CYS A 66 -12.07 -7.11 0.22
N GLY A 67 -13.21 -6.51 0.59
CA GLY A 67 -13.23 -5.22 1.27
C GLY A 67 -12.47 -5.20 2.58
N ALA A 68 -12.54 -6.28 3.36
CA ALA A 68 -11.85 -6.36 4.64
C ALA A 68 -10.33 -6.34 4.48
N ALA A 69 -9.81 -6.99 3.44
CA ALA A 69 -8.37 -6.98 3.17
C ALA A 69 -7.88 -5.58 2.83
N PHE A 70 -8.61 -4.86 1.98
CA PHE A 70 -8.27 -3.47 1.64
C PHE A 70 -8.40 -2.56 2.86
N ALA A 71 -9.42 -2.76 3.69
CA ALA A 71 -9.60 -1.98 4.91
C ALA A 71 -8.44 -2.17 5.89
N LEU A 72 -7.96 -3.41 6.03
CA LEU A 72 -6.83 -3.72 6.89
C LEU A 72 -5.57 -3.00 6.40
N VAL A 73 -5.28 -3.07 5.11
CA VAL A 73 -4.09 -2.42 4.55
C VAL A 73 -4.21 -0.90 4.66
N ARG A 74 -5.39 -0.34 4.41
CA ARG A 74 -5.61 1.09 4.58
C ARG A 74 -5.33 1.52 6.03
N CYS A 75 -5.79 0.75 7.01
CA CYS A 75 -5.49 1.02 8.42
C CYS A 75 -3.99 1.03 8.68
N GLY A 76 -3.27 0.08 8.10
CA GLY A 76 -1.81 0.03 8.21
C GLY A 76 -1.15 1.28 7.63
N MET A 77 -1.61 1.72 6.47
CA MET A 77 -1.09 2.94 5.84
C MET A 77 -1.39 4.18 6.68
N GLU A 78 -2.59 4.25 7.27
CA GLU A 78 -2.96 5.36 8.16
C GLU A 78 -2.07 5.41 9.40
N GLN A 79 -1.74 4.25 9.98
CA GLN A 79 -0.82 4.19 11.11
C GLN A 79 0.58 4.67 10.73
N LEU A 80 1.05 4.30 9.55
CA LEU A 80 2.34 4.76 9.04
C LEU A 80 2.34 6.27 8.79
N ALA A 81 1.25 6.80 8.25
CA ALA A 81 1.11 8.24 8.04
C ALA A 81 1.12 9.00 9.36
N ALA A 82 0.50 8.45 10.41
CA ALA A 82 0.49 9.05 11.74
C ALA A 82 1.87 9.01 12.39
N ALA A 83 2.60 7.89 12.23
CA ALA A 83 3.93 7.73 12.81
C ALA A 83 5.02 8.50 12.06
N TYR A 84 4.86 8.62 10.73
CA TYR A 84 5.86 9.25 9.85
C TYR A 84 5.19 10.27 8.93
N PRO A 85 4.64 11.37 9.49
CA PRO A 85 3.85 12.32 8.68
C PRO A 85 4.62 13.02 7.58
N GLY A 86 5.95 13.09 7.70
CA GLY A 86 6.81 13.64 6.65
C GLY A 86 7.16 12.64 5.55
N CYS A 87 6.73 11.39 5.69
CA CYS A 87 7.13 10.31 4.78
C CYS A 87 5.95 9.69 4.04
N VAL A 88 4.77 9.65 4.65
CA VAL A 88 3.57 9.02 4.09
C VAL A 88 2.40 9.99 4.18
N GLU A 89 1.70 10.14 3.07
CA GLU A 89 0.52 10.99 2.96
C GLU A 89 -0.63 10.18 2.41
N ILE A 90 -1.77 10.20 3.09
CA ILE A 90 -2.99 9.58 2.59
C ILE A 90 -3.72 10.64 1.77
N ILE A 91 -3.91 10.38 0.50
CA ILE A 91 -4.62 11.28 -0.41
C ILE A 91 -6.10 10.88 -0.35
N GLY A 92 -6.97 11.85 -0.31
CA GLY A 92 -8.41 11.59 -0.24
C GLY A 92 -8.88 10.58 -1.27
N SER A 93 -9.74 9.71 -0.86
CA SER A 93 -10.29 8.63 -1.68
C SER A 93 -11.39 9.13 -2.60
#